data_d47ba9b1dbeb46c4e33426e8a22348a2
#
_entry.id   d47ba9b1dbeb46c4e33426e8a22348a2
#
_cell.length_a   1.000
_cell.length_b   1.000
_cell.length_c   1.000
_cell.angle_alpha   90.00
_cell.angle_beta   90.00
_cell.angle_gamma   90.00
#
_symmetry.space_group_name_H-M   'P 1'
#
loop_
_entity.id
_entity.type
_entity.pdbx_description
1 polymer ?
#
loop_
_entity_poly.entity_id
_entity_poly.type
_entity_poly.pdbx_seq_one_letter_code
_entity_poly.pdbx_strand_id
1 'polypeptide(L)'
;MLLINRNPQTLEELGSTYIGPLVFNYFKWLIDNLNDVDLVLFNSREGYFLKDIWEIYRDKYDLPKSVYFKTSRKLASMISFTTETEIYASFKLHRYEGDINDLLFDRFGVKVNTTKQWIDTTKELPNLSEWIETIIIKSNELRIEYKKYIDDVIGSAKNIIMVDSGFQGTTQYYLEKVYGYKFKGRYFTYKGNLPIEDAKGLYPFYESTFKDNIIFFESIFVDKVGTYIDLVNGKFINADWEITESDFRDKQSIIDGIKQYIKLNISLLHLYSPQIEFGDFMFDKMCEKGYVQNESLFDSFKHENKFVRNSTKKIDRR
;
A
#
# COMPACT_ATOMS: atom_id res chain seq x y z
N MET A 1 -30.89 3.67 15.65
CA MET A 1 -30.63 3.44 14.22
C MET A 1 -29.96 4.70 13.69
N LEU A 2 -28.64 4.66 13.46
CA LEU A 2 -27.93 5.79 12.85
C LEU A 2 -28.49 5.96 11.42
N LEU A 3 -28.99 7.15 11.11
CA LEU A 3 -29.41 7.49 9.75
C LEU A 3 -28.14 7.70 8.92
N ILE A 4 -27.76 6.70 8.14
CA ILE A 4 -26.64 6.79 7.21
C ILE A 4 -27.08 7.69 6.04
N ASN A 5 -26.28 8.72 5.75
CA ASN A 5 -26.53 9.55 4.57
C ASN A 5 -26.27 8.73 3.29
N ARG A 6 -27.32 8.30 2.63
CA ARG A 6 -27.26 7.53 1.36
C ARG A 6 -27.05 8.43 0.14
N ASN A 7 -27.11 9.73 0.30
CA ASN A 7 -26.98 10.68 -0.80
C ASN A 7 -25.95 11.76 -0.47
N PRO A 8 -24.67 11.41 -0.27
CA PRO A 8 -23.62 12.40 -0.14
C PRO A 8 -23.55 13.23 -1.42
N GLN A 9 -23.44 14.54 -1.28
CA GLN A 9 -23.38 15.47 -2.42
C GLN A 9 -21.94 15.74 -2.84
N THR A 10 -20.99 15.49 -1.96
CA THR A 10 -19.57 15.76 -2.17
C THR A 10 -18.71 14.56 -1.81
N LEU A 11 -17.48 14.53 -2.34
CA LEU A 11 -16.47 13.55 -1.97
C LEU A 11 -16.06 13.66 -0.50
N GLU A 12 -16.11 14.86 0.07
CA GLU A 12 -15.85 15.08 1.49
C GLU A 12 -16.94 14.43 2.37
N GLU A 13 -18.21 14.57 2.01
CA GLU A 13 -19.31 13.87 2.68
C GLU A 13 -19.21 12.34 2.53
N LEU A 14 -18.80 11.86 1.35
CA LEU A 14 -18.54 10.44 1.13
C LEU A 14 -17.44 9.94 2.07
N GLY A 15 -16.32 10.66 2.14
CA GLY A 15 -15.19 10.38 3.02
C GLY A 15 -15.59 10.33 4.49
N SER A 16 -16.31 11.35 4.97
CA SER A 16 -16.71 11.43 6.39
C SER A 16 -17.75 10.38 6.77
N THR A 17 -18.67 10.04 5.88
CA THR A 17 -19.78 9.11 6.17
C THR A 17 -19.36 7.64 6.14
N TYR A 18 -18.59 7.25 5.11
CA TYR A 18 -18.35 5.83 4.83
C TYR A 18 -16.92 5.38 5.18
N ILE A 19 -15.91 6.19 4.91
CA ILE A 19 -14.52 5.79 5.07
C ILE A 19 -13.96 6.25 6.42
N GLY A 20 -14.42 7.39 6.92
CA GLY A 20 -14.02 7.94 8.22
C GLY A 20 -14.16 6.95 9.39
N PRO A 21 -15.31 6.28 9.56
CA PRO A 21 -15.48 5.24 10.58
C PRO A 21 -14.49 4.08 10.43
N LEU A 22 -14.26 3.62 9.21
CA LEU A 22 -13.33 2.54 8.89
C LEU A 22 -11.89 2.90 9.30
N VAL A 23 -11.45 4.10 8.90
CA VAL A 23 -10.10 4.60 9.19
C VAL A 23 -9.93 4.89 10.68
N PHE A 24 -10.96 5.43 11.34
CA PHE A 24 -10.95 5.66 12.78
C PHE A 24 -10.79 4.36 13.58
N ASN A 25 -11.51 3.30 13.20
CA ASN A 25 -11.35 1.97 13.78
C ASN A 25 -9.92 1.44 13.62
N TYR A 26 -9.35 1.61 12.43
CA TYR A 26 -7.99 1.17 12.14
C TYR A 26 -6.96 1.91 13.01
N PHE A 27 -7.05 3.23 13.12
CA PHE A 27 -6.11 4.00 13.94
C PHE A 27 -6.28 3.71 15.43
N LYS A 28 -7.52 3.50 15.91
CA LYS A 28 -7.74 3.05 17.29
C LYS A 28 -7.05 1.71 17.56
N TRP A 29 -7.24 0.75 16.67
CA TRP A 29 -6.58 -0.55 16.78
C TRP A 29 -5.05 -0.42 16.69
N LEU A 30 -4.53 0.41 15.80
CA LEU A 30 -3.10 0.67 15.66
C LEU A 30 -2.54 1.24 16.97
N ILE A 31 -3.20 2.24 17.55
CA ILE A 31 -2.79 2.88 18.80
C ILE A 31 -2.80 1.88 19.96
N ASP A 32 -3.78 1.00 20.03
CA ASP A 32 -3.83 -0.06 21.05
C ASP A 32 -2.70 -1.10 20.92
N ASN A 33 -2.03 -1.14 19.78
CA ASN A 33 -0.92 -2.06 19.50
C ASN A 33 0.47 -1.40 19.53
N LEU A 34 0.60 -0.21 20.14
CA LEU A 34 1.86 0.56 20.18
C LEU A 34 2.79 0.24 21.37
N ASN A 35 2.56 -0.84 22.11
CA ASN A 35 3.40 -1.16 23.26
C ASN A 35 4.88 -1.19 22.87
N ASP A 36 5.69 -0.33 23.55
CA ASP A 36 7.15 -0.22 23.36
C ASP A 36 7.59 0.11 21.91
N VAL A 37 6.77 0.82 21.13
CA VAL A 37 7.08 1.20 19.74
C VAL A 37 7.88 2.50 19.72
N ASP A 38 9.04 2.48 19.04
CA ASP A 38 9.92 3.64 18.86
C ASP A 38 9.57 4.44 17.60
N LEU A 39 9.13 3.75 16.53
CA LEU A 39 8.97 4.33 15.21
C LEU A 39 7.83 3.67 14.43
N VAL A 40 7.04 4.49 13.75
CA VAL A 40 5.99 4.04 12.81
C VAL A 40 6.37 4.42 11.39
N LEU A 41 6.53 3.43 10.53
CA LEU A 41 6.81 3.59 9.10
C LEU A 41 5.51 3.46 8.30
N PHE A 42 5.10 4.52 7.64
CA PHE A 42 3.99 4.50 6.70
C PHE A 42 4.53 4.23 5.30
N ASN A 43 4.27 3.05 4.75
CA ASN A 43 4.75 2.63 3.44
C ASN A 43 4.22 3.56 2.34
N SER A 44 5.10 3.93 1.42
CA SER A 44 4.76 4.89 0.35
C SER A 44 3.61 4.43 -0.52
N ARG A 45 3.05 5.40 -1.17
CA ARG A 45 1.78 5.56 -1.84
C ARG A 45 0.66 5.75 -0.83
N GLU A 46 0.05 4.70 -0.35
CA GLU A 46 -1.08 4.75 0.58
C GLU A 46 -0.69 5.37 1.94
N GLY A 47 0.53 5.15 2.37
CA GLY A 47 1.07 5.72 3.61
C GLY A 47 1.18 7.25 3.63
N TYR A 48 1.09 7.94 2.48
CA TYR A 48 1.13 9.41 2.42
C TYR A 48 -0.03 10.02 3.22
N PHE A 49 -1.24 9.68 2.87
CA PHE A 49 -2.43 10.17 3.56
C PHE A 49 -2.62 9.55 4.95
N LEU A 50 -2.24 8.28 5.13
CA LEU A 50 -2.32 7.62 6.44
C LEU A 50 -1.39 8.30 7.45
N LYS A 51 -0.18 8.70 7.03
CA LYS A 51 0.71 9.48 7.89
C LYS A 51 0.14 10.86 8.24
N ASP A 52 -0.47 11.52 7.27
CA ASP A 52 -1.08 12.83 7.49
C ASP A 52 -2.24 12.74 8.50
N ILE A 53 -3.04 11.68 8.44
CA ILE A 53 -4.06 11.37 9.43
C ILE A 53 -3.44 11.04 10.80
N TRP A 54 -2.32 10.29 10.84
CA TRP A 54 -1.60 9.98 12.08
C TRP A 54 -1.16 11.22 12.86
N GLU A 55 -0.74 12.28 12.17
CA GLU A 55 -0.33 13.52 12.82
C GLU A 55 -1.51 14.17 13.61
N ILE A 56 -2.76 14.01 13.18
CA ILE A 56 -3.94 14.48 13.93
C ILE A 56 -4.02 13.77 15.30
N TYR A 57 -3.69 12.49 15.35
CA TYR A 57 -3.66 11.75 16.62
C TYR A 57 -2.45 12.16 17.46
N ARG A 58 -1.28 12.39 16.84
CA ARG A 58 -0.07 12.83 17.55
C ARG A 58 -0.21 14.21 18.19
N ASP A 59 -0.96 15.09 17.59
CA ASP A 59 -1.26 16.42 18.17
C ASP A 59 -2.05 16.31 19.49
N LYS A 60 -2.70 15.18 19.73
CA LYS A 60 -3.56 14.97 20.89
C LYS A 60 -3.05 13.94 21.88
N TYR A 61 -2.26 12.99 21.43
CA TYR A 61 -1.74 11.88 22.22
C TYR A 61 -0.23 11.79 22.06
N ASP A 62 0.45 11.34 23.12
CA ASP A 62 1.89 11.04 23.08
C ASP A 62 2.11 9.73 22.30
N LEU A 63 2.31 9.86 21.00
CA LEU A 63 2.48 8.73 20.09
C LEU A 63 3.88 8.72 19.48
N PRO A 64 4.40 7.55 19.08
CA PRO A 64 5.70 7.40 18.46
C PRO A 64 5.91 8.31 17.24
N LYS A 65 7.19 8.65 16.99
CA LYS A 65 7.58 9.33 15.74
C LYS A 65 7.11 8.52 14.53
N SER A 66 6.67 9.21 13.49
CA SER A 66 6.27 8.60 12.24
C SER A 66 7.09 9.09 11.06
N VAL A 67 7.28 8.22 10.07
CA VAL A 67 7.99 8.53 8.82
C VAL A 67 7.20 8.01 7.63
N TYR A 68 7.07 8.85 6.58
CA TYR A 68 6.66 8.38 5.27
C TYR A 68 7.82 7.60 4.65
N PHE A 69 7.71 6.28 4.64
CA PHE A 69 8.77 5.37 4.27
C PHE A 69 8.76 5.11 2.76
N LYS A 70 9.77 5.64 2.06
CA LYS A 70 9.88 5.50 0.61
C LYS A 70 10.26 4.07 0.24
N THR A 71 9.29 3.32 -0.19
CA THR A 71 9.42 1.91 -0.56
C THR A 71 8.46 1.56 -1.69
N SER A 72 8.61 0.39 -2.25
CA SER A 72 7.63 -0.23 -3.13
C SER A 72 7.86 -1.73 -3.19
N ARG A 73 6.86 -2.48 -3.65
CA ARG A 73 7.00 -3.90 -3.94
C ARG A 73 8.15 -4.16 -4.92
N LYS A 74 8.33 -3.30 -5.94
CA LYS A 74 9.43 -3.39 -6.90
C LYS A 74 10.79 -3.23 -6.20
N LEU A 75 11.01 -2.14 -5.48
CA LEU A 75 12.26 -1.90 -4.76
C LEU A 75 12.57 -3.04 -3.79
N ALA A 76 11.60 -3.42 -2.97
CA ALA A 76 11.77 -4.46 -1.97
C ALA A 76 12.06 -5.85 -2.59
N SER A 77 11.47 -6.19 -3.74
CA SER A 77 11.82 -7.44 -4.43
C SER A 77 13.17 -7.36 -5.12
N MET A 78 13.51 -6.23 -5.76
CA MET A 78 14.77 -6.08 -6.49
C MET A 78 15.99 -6.28 -5.61
N ILE A 79 15.98 -5.79 -4.37
CA ILE A 79 17.12 -5.97 -3.45
C ILE A 79 17.36 -7.42 -3.05
N SER A 80 16.42 -8.34 -3.32
CA SER A 80 16.50 -9.75 -2.93
C SER A 80 17.21 -10.65 -3.95
N PHE A 81 17.46 -10.17 -5.16
CA PHE A 81 18.02 -11.00 -6.24
C PHE A 81 19.55 -11.14 -6.11
N THR A 82 20.00 -12.24 -5.53
CA THR A 82 21.43 -12.60 -5.41
C THR A 82 21.81 -13.79 -6.28
N THR A 83 20.83 -14.55 -6.72
CA THR A 83 21.00 -15.76 -7.52
C THR A 83 19.89 -15.87 -8.57
N GLU A 84 20.17 -16.64 -9.61
CA GLU A 84 19.17 -17.01 -10.63
C GLU A 84 17.91 -17.64 -10.00
N THR A 85 18.11 -18.51 -9.01
CA THR A 85 17.01 -19.18 -8.30
C THR A 85 16.05 -18.17 -7.64
N GLU A 86 16.58 -17.09 -7.05
CA GLU A 86 15.74 -16.05 -6.42
C GLU A 86 14.97 -15.23 -7.45
N ILE A 87 15.59 -14.96 -8.61
CA ILE A 87 14.92 -14.28 -9.72
C ILE A 87 13.70 -15.10 -10.17
N TYR A 88 13.89 -16.38 -10.46
CA TYR A 88 12.77 -17.25 -10.86
C TYR A 88 11.75 -17.51 -9.76
N ALA A 89 12.18 -17.61 -8.50
CA ALA A 89 11.28 -17.77 -7.36
C ALA A 89 10.32 -16.57 -7.22
N SER A 90 10.72 -15.36 -7.64
CA SER A 90 9.88 -14.16 -7.58
C SER A 90 8.60 -14.29 -8.40
N PHE A 91 8.59 -15.09 -9.46
CA PHE A 91 7.39 -15.33 -10.28
C PHE A 91 6.33 -16.19 -9.57
N LYS A 92 6.71 -16.97 -8.56
CA LYS A 92 5.76 -17.70 -7.71
C LYS A 92 4.96 -16.76 -6.81
N LEU A 93 5.58 -15.66 -6.38
CA LEU A 93 4.94 -14.66 -5.52
C LEU A 93 4.12 -13.65 -6.34
N HIS A 94 4.63 -13.31 -7.52
CA HIS A 94 4.03 -12.28 -8.39
C HIS A 94 4.01 -12.76 -9.82
N ARG A 95 2.81 -13.02 -10.32
CA ARG A 95 2.59 -13.34 -11.75
C ARG A 95 2.93 -12.14 -12.61
N TYR A 96 3.25 -12.41 -13.85
CA TYR A 96 3.44 -11.39 -14.88
C TYR A 96 2.82 -11.84 -16.18
N GLU A 97 2.17 -10.91 -16.87
CA GLU A 97 1.65 -11.09 -18.20
C GLU A 97 1.94 -9.82 -19.01
N GLY A 98 2.70 -9.90 -20.11
CA GLY A 98 3.09 -8.75 -20.90
C GLY A 98 4.31 -9.02 -21.77
N ASP A 99 4.88 -7.94 -22.36
CA ASP A 99 6.09 -8.02 -23.19
C ASP A 99 7.34 -8.25 -22.33
N ILE A 100 8.34 -8.98 -22.84
CA ILE A 100 9.60 -9.28 -22.12
C ILE A 100 10.39 -8.02 -21.78
N ASN A 101 10.41 -7.00 -22.66
CA ASN A 101 11.12 -5.75 -22.40
C ASN A 101 10.50 -5.00 -21.22
N ASP A 102 9.17 -5.02 -21.16
CA ASP A 102 8.41 -4.44 -20.04
C ASP A 102 8.62 -5.24 -18.75
N LEU A 103 8.64 -6.58 -18.81
CA LEU A 103 8.98 -7.43 -17.67
C LEU A 103 10.35 -7.06 -17.08
N LEU A 104 11.37 -6.97 -17.92
CA LEU A 104 12.74 -6.67 -17.53
C LEU A 104 12.83 -5.28 -16.88
N PHE A 105 12.13 -4.30 -17.43
CA PHE A 105 12.10 -2.96 -16.85
C PHE A 105 11.24 -2.88 -15.58
N ASP A 106 10.00 -3.37 -15.66
CA ASP A 106 9.03 -3.19 -14.56
C ASP A 106 9.40 -3.99 -13.31
N ARG A 107 10.03 -5.16 -13.47
CA ARG A 107 10.40 -6.02 -12.35
C ARG A 107 11.83 -5.89 -11.90
N PHE A 108 12.74 -5.81 -12.87
CA PHE A 108 14.18 -5.90 -12.59
C PHE A 108 14.91 -4.60 -12.84
N GLY A 109 14.22 -3.56 -13.35
CA GLY A 109 14.84 -2.26 -13.65
C GLY A 109 15.85 -2.30 -14.80
N VAL A 110 15.86 -3.37 -15.59
CA VAL A 110 16.79 -3.57 -16.72
C VAL A 110 16.12 -3.08 -18.00
N LYS A 111 16.71 -2.03 -18.60
CA LYS A 111 16.23 -1.53 -19.91
C LYS A 111 16.90 -2.30 -21.02
N VAL A 112 16.11 -2.95 -21.84
CA VAL A 112 16.54 -3.66 -23.04
C VAL A 112 15.66 -3.26 -24.22
N ASN A 113 16.14 -3.54 -25.42
CA ASN A 113 15.38 -3.38 -26.65
C ASN A 113 15.56 -4.65 -27.49
N THR A 114 14.85 -5.69 -27.12
CA THR A 114 14.87 -6.97 -27.81
C THR A 114 13.62 -7.15 -28.68
N THR A 115 13.58 -8.20 -29.46
CA THR A 115 12.36 -8.60 -30.18
C THR A 115 11.23 -8.80 -29.17
N LYS A 116 10.09 -8.19 -29.42
CA LYS A 116 8.90 -8.32 -28.57
C LYS A 116 8.51 -9.78 -28.42
N GLN A 117 8.39 -10.22 -27.18
CA GLN A 117 7.96 -11.56 -26.83
C GLN A 117 6.92 -11.46 -25.71
N TRP A 118 5.73 -11.98 -25.94
CA TRP A 118 4.68 -12.05 -24.92
C TRP A 118 4.99 -13.15 -23.92
N ILE A 119 4.96 -12.79 -22.64
CA ILE A 119 5.23 -13.68 -21.51
C ILE A 119 3.98 -13.79 -20.65
N ASP A 120 3.62 -15.02 -20.30
CA ASP A 120 2.61 -15.35 -19.30
C ASP A 120 3.22 -16.35 -18.30
N THR A 121 3.68 -15.84 -17.16
CA THR A 121 4.37 -16.64 -16.14
C THR A 121 3.46 -17.63 -15.40
N THR A 122 2.16 -17.63 -15.71
CA THR A 122 1.24 -18.68 -15.22
C THR A 122 1.34 -19.94 -16.06
N LYS A 123 1.80 -19.83 -17.30
CA LYS A 123 1.95 -20.94 -18.25
C LYS A 123 3.39 -21.41 -18.36
N GLU A 124 4.32 -20.46 -18.50
CA GLU A 124 5.73 -20.76 -18.72
C GLU A 124 6.61 -19.67 -18.11
N LEU A 125 7.73 -20.06 -17.52
CA LEU A 125 8.74 -19.11 -17.05
C LEU A 125 9.57 -18.59 -18.23
N PRO A 126 9.86 -17.28 -18.29
CA PRO A 126 10.68 -16.71 -19.34
C PRO A 126 12.12 -17.22 -19.25
N ASN A 127 12.78 -17.36 -20.39
CA ASN A 127 14.22 -17.55 -20.39
C ASN A 127 14.91 -16.19 -20.14
N LEU A 128 15.54 -16.03 -19.00
CA LEU A 128 16.24 -14.81 -18.59
C LEU A 128 17.77 -14.94 -18.58
N SER A 129 18.32 -16.05 -19.09
CA SER A 129 19.77 -16.38 -19.00
C SER A 129 20.69 -15.26 -19.43
N GLU A 130 20.32 -14.51 -20.48
CA GLU A 130 21.08 -13.38 -21.01
C GLU A 130 21.14 -12.18 -20.04
N TRP A 131 20.16 -12.02 -19.15
CA TRP A 131 20.04 -10.84 -18.28
C TRP A 131 20.30 -11.12 -16.80
N ILE A 132 20.46 -12.38 -16.39
CA ILE A 132 20.64 -12.77 -14.98
C ILE A 132 21.79 -12.00 -14.33
N GLU A 133 22.94 -11.94 -14.94
CA GLU A 133 24.09 -11.22 -14.39
C GLU A 133 23.78 -9.71 -14.23
N THR A 134 23.20 -9.08 -15.24
CA THR A 134 22.78 -7.68 -15.18
C THR A 134 21.76 -7.42 -14.07
N ILE A 135 20.78 -8.31 -13.88
CA ILE A 135 19.80 -8.22 -12.81
C ILE A 135 20.48 -8.30 -11.45
N ILE A 136 21.41 -9.23 -11.25
CA ILE A 136 22.14 -9.41 -9.99
C ILE A 136 23.02 -8.20 -9.67
N ILE A 137 23.75 -7.66 -10.65
CA ILE A 137 24.57 -6.46 -10.46
C ILE A 137 23.69 -5.30 -10.01
N LYS A 138 22.60 -5.02 -10.74
CA LYS A 138 21.66 -3.94 -10.39
C LYS A 138 21.01 -4.13 -9.03
N SER A 139 20.66 -5.36 -8.68
CA SER A 139 20.14 -5.72 -7.36
C SER A 139 21.16 -5.42 -6.24
N ASN A 140 22.44 -5.72 -6.44
CA ASN A 140 23.49 -5.46 -5.47
C ASN A 140 23.72 -3.96 -5.23
N GLU A 141 23.76 -3.17 -6.31
CA GLU A 141 23.89 -1.71 -6.23
C GLU A 141 22.74 -1.10 -5.44
N LEU A 142 21.50 -1.44 -5.82
CA LEU A 142 20.31 -0.97 -5.14
C LEU A 142 20.28 -1.41 -3.67
N ARG A 143 20.69 -2.64 -3.36
CA ARG A 143 20.71 -3.18 -1.99
C ARG A 143 21.61 -2.35 -1.08
N ILE A 144 22.78 -1.95 -1.56
CA ILE A 144 23.73 -1.12 -0.79
C ILE A 144 23.15 0.28 -0.53
N GLU A 145 22.62 0.92 -1.55
CA GLU A 145 22.05 2.27 -1.43
C GLU A 145 20.77 2.27 -0.57
N TYR A 146 19.90 1.29 -0.78
CA TYR A 146 18.66 1.21 -0.05
C TYR A 146 18.88 0.87 1.43
N LYS A 147 19.92 0.06 1.75
CA LYS A 147 20.34 -0.18 3.13
C LYS A 147 20.70 1.12 3.86
N LYS A 148 21.48 2.00 3.22
CA LYS A 148 21.85 3.31 3.79
C LYS A 148 20.59 4.14 4.09
N TYR A 149 19.67 4.22 3.14
CA TYR A 149 18.42 4.95 3.34
C TYR A 149 17.62 4.39 4.53
N ILE A 150 17.50 3.06 4.63
CA ILE A 150 16.77 2.42 5.71
C ILE A 150 17.44 2.69 7.05
N ASP A 151 18.77 2.55 7.13
CA ASP A 151 19.54 2.80 8.35
C ASP A 151 19.36 4.27 8.82
N ASP A 152 19.39 5.23 7.89
CA ASP A 152 19.16 6.64 8.19
C ASP A 152 17.73 6.90 8.71
N VAL A 153 16.75 6.22 8.15
CA VAL A 153 15.33 6.34 8.57
C VAL A 153 15.10 5.71 9.94
N ILE A 154 15.64 4.52 10.16
CA ILE A 154 15.45 3.75 11.40
C ILE A 154 16.27 4.35 12.54
N GLY A 155 17.51 4.77 12.27
CA GLY A 155 18.42 5.29 13.29
C GLY A 155 18.64 4.29 14.42
N SER A 156 18.32 4.70 15.65
CA SER A 156 18.44 3.87 16.85
C SER A 156 17.16 3.12 17.24
N ALA A 157 16.07 3.25 16.49
CA ALA A 157 14.80 2.59 16.80
C ALA A 157 14.94 1.06 16.73
N LYS A 158 14.39 0.38 17.74
CA LYS A 158 14.45 -1.09 17.87
C LYS A 158 13.08 -1.73 17.60
N ASN A 159 12.03 -1.11 18.08
CA ASN A 159 10.67 -1.59 17.94
C ASN A 159 9.93 -0.75 16.88
N ILE A 160 9.79 -1.30 15.69
CA ILE A 160 9.32 -0.57 14.53
C ILE A 160 8.02 -1.19 14.01
N ILE A 161 7.00 -0.37 13.88
CA ILE A 161 5.77 -0.74 13.18
C ILE A 161 5.88 -0.32 11.72
N MET A 162 5.48 -1.21 10.81
CA MET A 162 5.28 -0.94 9.40
C MET A 162 3.78 -0.95 9.08
N VAL A 163 3.28 0.19 8.61
CA VAL A 163 1.87 0.42 8.26
C VAL A 163 1.68 0.42 6.75
N ASP A 164 0.67 -0.32 6.30
CA ASP A 164 0.30 -0.38 4.89
C ASP A 164 -1.21 -0.67 4.75
N SER A 165 -1.80 -0.35 3.60
CA SER A 165 -3.21 -0.67 3.30
C SER A 165 -3.43 -2.17 3.17
N GLY A 166 -2.54 -2.89 2.57
CA GLY A 166 -2.77 -4.29 2.36
C GLY A 166 -1.61 -5.05 1.78
N PHE A 167 -1.84 -6.28 1.38
CA PHE A 167 -2.60 -7.35 2.05
C PHE A 167 -1.69 -8.58 2.17
N GLN A 168 -0.55 -8.61 1.45
CA GLN A 168 0.40 -9.74 1.50
C GLN A 168 1.61 -9.50 2.40
N GLY A 169 1.93 -8.24 2.71
CA GLY A 169 3.13 -7.88 3.46
C GLY A 169 4.44 -8.09 2.68
N THR A 170 4.38 -8.07 1.33
CA THR A 170 5.53 -8.38 0.47
C THR A 170 6.75 -7.49 0.74
N THR A 171 6.52 -6.20 0.97
CA THR A 171 7.59 -5.24 1.30
C THR A 171 8.28 -5.62 2.60
N GLN A 172 7.52 -5.87 3.67
CA GLN A 172 8.06 -6.34 4.94
C GLN A 172 8.87 -7.62 4.78
N TYR A 173 8.31 -8.62 4.10
CA TYR A 173 8.96 -9.90 3.86
C TYR A 173 10.36 -9.76 3.24
N TYR A 174 10.48 -8.98 2.16
CA TYR A 174 11.77 -8.82 1.50
C TYR A 174 12.77 -8.01 2.34
N LEU A 175 12.33 -6.97 3.03
CA LEU A 175 13.21 -6.18 3.89
C LEU A 175 13.74 -7.00 5.08
N GLU A 176 12.88 -7.80 5.71
CA GLU A 176 13.29 -8.72 6.77
C GLU A 176 14.24 -9.81 6.26
N LYS A 177 13.92 -10.42 5.11
CA LYS A 177 14.74 -11.47 4.49
C LYS A 177 16.13 -10.96 4.13
N VAL A 178 16.23 -9.77 3.54
CA VAL A 178 17.49 -9.26 2.98
C VAL A 178 18.38 -8.60 4.02
N TYR A 179 17.80 -7.84 4.94
CA TYR A 179 18.56 -7.03 5.89
C TYR A 179 18.50 -7.54 7.33
N GLY A 180 17.67 -8.53 7.62
CA GLY A 180 17.50 -9.07 8.96
C GLY A 180 16.77 -8.14 9.94
N TYR A 181 16.15 -7.06 9.47
CA TYR A 181 15.28 -6.25 10.32
C TYR A 181 14.10 -7.05 10.83
N LYS A 182 13.51 -6.59 11.93
CA LYS A 182 12.26 -7.14 12.46
C LYS A 182 11.25 -6.02 12.55
N PHE A 183 10.17 -6.15 11.80
CA PHE A 183 9.08 -5.19 11.80
C PHE A 183 7.81 -5.81 12.38
N LYS A 184 7.00 -5.00 13.04
CA LYS A 184 5.63 -5.36 13.40
C LYS A 184 4.71 -4.84 12.29
N GLY A 185 4.32 -5.68 11.33
CA GLY A 185 3.41 -5.29 10.25
C GLY A 185 2.00 -5.03 10.77
N ARG A 186 1.43 -3.89 10.46
CA ARG A 186 0.06 -3.50 10.83
C ARG A 186 -0.66 -2.99 9.60
N TYR A 187 -1.57 -3.82 9.11
CA TYR A 187 -2.26 -3.64 7.84
C TYR A 187 -3.74 -3.36 8.05
N PHE A 188 -4.39 -2.66 7.13
CA PHE A 188 -5.85 -2.64 7.11
C PHE A 188 -6.39 -4.06 6.96
N THR A 189 -5.87 -4.78 5.97
CA THR A 189 -6.19 -6.20 5.79
C THR A 189 -4.92 -7.01 5.51
N TYR A 190 -4.85 -8.25 6.01
CA TYR A 190 -3.68 -9.11 5.85
C TYR A 190 -4.08 -10.54 5.49
N LYS A 191 -3.45 -11.08 4.46
CA LYS A 191 -3.78 -12.39 3.90
C LYS A 191 -3.07 -13.55 4.60
N GLY A 192 -1.92 -13.31 5.22
CA GLY A 192 -1.20 -14.31 6.00
C GLY A 192 -0.51 -15.43 5.19
N ASN A 193 -0.15 -15.20 3.93
CA ASN A 193 0.41 -16.23 3.06
C ASN A 193 1.95 -16.17 2.89
N LEU A 194 2.61 -15.22 3.52
CA LEU A 194 4.07 -15.13 3.56
C LEU A 194 4.60 -15.46 4.96
N PRO A 195 5.82 -16.02 5.07
CA PRO A 195 6.43 -16.37 6.34
C PRO A 195 6.99 -15.11 7.05
N ILE A 196 6.09 -14.26 7.51
CA ILE A 196 6.39 -13.06 8.29
C ILE A 196 6.03 -13.34 9.75
N GLU A 197 6.96 -13.07 10.67
CA GLU A 197 6.81 -13.42 12.09
C GLU A 197 5.71 -12.59 12.79
N ASP A 198 5.70 -11.27 12.59
CA ASP A 198 4.71 -10.37 13.18
C ASP A 198 4.06 -9.48 12.11
N ALA A 199 2.97 -9.97 11.55
CA ALA A 199 2.13 -9.23 10.64
C ALA A 199 0.65 -9.50 10.95
N LYS A 200 -0.14 -8.42 11.12
CA LYS A 200 -1.56 -8.49 11.46
C LYS A 200 -2.35 -7.50 10.64
N GLY A 201 -3.56 -7.87 10.26
CA GLY A 201 -4.57 -6.98 9.70
C GLY A 201 -5.70 -6.78 10.69
N LEU A 202 -6.30 -5.58 10.69
CA LEU A 202 -7.51 -5.34 11.48
C LEU A 202 -8.69 -6.08 10.86
N TYR A 203 -8.87 -5.93 9.54
CA TYR A 203 -9.98 -6.55 8.82
C TYR A 203 -9.52 -7.87 8.20
N PRO A 204 -10.27 -8.98 8.42
CA PRO A 204 -9.97 -10.27 7.82
C PRO A 204 -10.08 -10.20 6.29
N PHE A 205 -9.01 -10.58 5.56
CA PHE A 205 -8.99 -10.43 4.10
C PHE A 205 -10.08 -11.24 3.40
N TYR A 206 -10.29 -12.49 3.82
CA TYR A 206 -11.21 -13.42 3.12
C TYR A 206 -12.68 -13.27 3.51
N GLU A 207 -12.95 -12.70 4.68
CA GLU A 207 -14.27 -12.61 5.29
C GLU A 207 -14.85 -11.20 5.26
N SER A 208 -14.12 -10.26 4.67
CA SER A 208 -14.51 -8.85 4.59
C SER A 208 -14.69 -8.38 3.15
N THR A 209 -15.31 -7.22 3.01
CA THR A 209 -15.49 -6.50 1.75
C THR A 209 -14.16 -6.18 1.05
N PHE A 210 -13.04 -6.18 1.78
CA PHE A 210 -11.71 -5.90 1.22
C PHE A 210 -11.24 -6.93 0.19
N LYS A 211 -11.66 -8.19 0.29
CA LYS A 211 -11.28 -9.22 -0.68
C LYS A 211 -11.58 -8.81 -2.12
N ASP A 212 -12.73 -8.22 -2.33
CA ASP A 212 -13.22 -7.84 -3.66
C ASP A 212 -12.94 -6.37 -4.01
N ASN A 213 -12.75 -5.51 -3.00
CA ASN A 213 -12.67 -4.06 -3.14
C ASN A 213 -11.34 -3.44 -2.69
N ILE A 214 -10.28 -4.24 -2.47
CA ILE A 214 -8.98 -3.74 -2.00
C ILE A 214 -8.38 -2.69 -2.95
N ILE A 215 -8.52 -2.88 -4.26
CA ILE A 215 -8.01 -1.94 -5.26
C ILE A 215 -8.73 -0.60 -5.15
N PHE A 216 -10.03 -0.62 -4.91
CA PHE A 216 -10.80 0.60 -4.68
C PHE A 216 -10.33 1.31 -3.42
N PHE A 217 -10.18 0.58 -2.31
CA PHE A 217 -9.67 1.13 -1.07
C PHE A 217 -8.26 1.74 -1.24
N GLU A 218 -7.33 1.02 -1.85
CA GLU A 218 -5.98 1.52 -2.14
C GLU A 218 -6.03 2.80 -3.00
N SER A 219 -6.93 2.87 -3.98
CA SER A 219 -7.04 4.02 -4.87
C SER A 219 -7.42 5.33 -4.16
N ILE A 220 -8.07 5.26 -3.01
CA ILE A 220 -8.44 6.43 -2.19
C ILE A 220 -7.21 7.08 -1.56
N PHE A 221 -6.24 6.27 -1.13
CA PHE A 221 -5.08 6.74 -0.35
C PHE A 221 -3.82 6.98 -1.19
N VAL A 222 -3.89 6.79 -2.50
CA VAL A 222 -2.73 6.92 -3.39
C VAL A 222 -2.19 8.36 -3.42
N ASP A 223 -0.88 8.50 -3.15
CA ASP A 223 -0.11 9.73 -3.31
C ASP A 223 -0.07 10.21 -4.78
N LYS A 224 0.17 11.50 -4.98
CA LYS A 224 0.42 12.08 -6.31
C LYS A 224 1.76 11.64 -6.92
N VAL A 225 2.67 11.15 -6.10
CA VAL A 225 3.99 10.66 -6.55
C VAL A 225 3.84 9.22 -7.03
N GLY A 226 4.39 8.93 -8.20
CA GLY A 226 4.42 7.58 -8.76
C GLY A 226 5.19 6.58 -7.88
N THR A 227 4.98 5.29 -8.16
CA THR A 227 5.68 4.22 -7.44
C THR A 227 7.19 4.41 -7.52
N TYR A 228 7.89 4.29 -6.39
CA TYR A 228 9.35 4.28 -6.37
C TYR A 228 9.88 3.03 -7.07
N ILE A 229 10.67 3.24 -8.11
CA ILE A 229 11.15 2.16 -9.00
C ILE A 229 12.65 1.94 -8.96
N ASP A 230 13.41 2.91 -8.46
CA ASP A 230 14.87 2.83 -8.34
C ASP A 230 15.37 3.82 -7.27
N LEU A 231 16.62 3.64 -6.85
CA LEU A 231 17.36 4.56 -5.98
C LEU A 231 18.79 4.67 -6.51
N VAL A 232 19.17 5.86 -6.95
CA VAL A 232 20.47 6.13 -7.56
C VAL A 232 21.12 7.35 -6.91
N ASN A 233 22.32 7.20 -6.36
CA ASN A 233 23.05 8.27 -5.67
C ASN A 233 22.21 8.97 -4.58
N GLY A 234 21.47 8.19 -3.79
CA GLY A 234 20.60 8.69 -2.72
C GLY A 234 19.30 9.36 -3.20
N LYS A 235 19.03 9.39 -4.50
CA LYS A 235 17.80 9.97 -5.07
C LYS A 235 16.86 8.87 -5.54
N PHE A 236 15.62 8.88 -4.99
CA PHE A 236 14.57 8.00 -5.46
C PHE A 236 14.09 8.39 -6.84
N ILE A 237 13.92 7.40 -7.70
CA ILE A 237 13.33 7.54 -9.03
C ILE A 237 11.92 6.94 -8.96
N ASN A 238 10.95 7.71 -9.46
CA ASN A 238 9.56 7.30 -9.52
C ASN A 238 9.18 6.86 -10.93
N ALA A 239 8.24 5.93 -11.04
CA ALA A 239 7.55 5.71 -12.29
C ALA A 239 6.72 6.94 -12.66
N ASP A 240 6.54 7.17 -13.96
CA ASP A 240 5.56 8.13 -14.43
C ASP A 240 4.18 7.73 -13.90
N TRP A 241 3.49 8.69 -13.33
CA TRP A 241 2.20 8.47 -12.70
C TRP A 241 1.10 9.21 -13.47
N GLU A 242 0.04 8.51 -13.77
CA GLU A 242 -1.04 9.00 -14.61
C GLU A 242 -2.20 9.65 -13.83
N ILE A 243 -2.05 9.89 -12.53
CA ILE A 243 -3.07 10.64 -11.78
C ILE A 243 -3.02 12.10 -12.20
N THR A 244 -4.13 12.60 -12.72
CA THR A 244 -4.27 14.01 -13.02
C THR A 244 -4.35 14.84 -11.73
N GLU A 245 -4.06 16.13 -11.83
CA GLU A 245 -4.26 17.07 -10.71
C GLU A 245 -5.73 17.10 -10.25
N SER A 246 -6.69 16.84 -11.14
CA SER A 246 -8.10 16.71 -10.79
C SER A 246 -8.35 15.49 -9.95
N ASP A 247 -7.90 14.32 -10.42
CA ASP A 247 -8.08 13.05 -9.69
C ASP A 247 -7.43 13.11 -8.30
N PHE A 248 -6.27 13.77 -8.17
CA PHE A 248 -5.63 13.96 -6.88
C PHE A 248 -6.44 14.85 -5.94
N ARG A 249 -7.02 15.96 -6.45
CA ARG A 249 -7.91 16.82 -5.65
C ARG A 249 -9.16 16.08 -5.18
N ASP A 250 -9.72 15.21 -6.00
CA ASP A 250 -10.87 14.37 -5.62
C ASP A 250 -10.53 13.46 -4.45
N LYS A 251 -9.36 12.81 -4.50
CA LYS A 251 -8.87 12.00 -3.38
C LYS A 251 -8.63 12.84 -2.13
N GLN A 252 -8.02 14.02 -2.29
CA GLN A 252 -7.81 14.96 -1.18
C GLN A 252 -9.14 15.33 -0.50
N SER A 253 -10.20 15.57 -1.27
CA SER A 253 -11.53 15.89 -0.74
C SER A 253 -12.08 14.75 0.13
N ILE A 254 -11.90 13.49 -0.30
CA ILE A 254 -12.29 12.33 0.54
C ILE A 254 -11.49 12.29 1.82
N ILE A 255 -10.17 12.49 1.71
CA ILE A 255 -9.28 12.49 2.88
C ILE A 255 -9.65 13.62 3.86
N ASP A 256 -10.06 14.76 3.37
CA ASP A 256 -10.51 15.88 4.21
C ASP A 256 -11.80 15.50 4.97
N GLY A 257 -12.73 14.79 4.32
CA GLY A 257 -13.89 14.20 4.99
C GLY A 257 -13.52 13.17 6.06
N ILE A 258 -12.57 12.29 5.79
CA ILE A 258 -12.04 11.34 6.78
C ILE A 258 -11.45 12.08 7.98
N LYS A 259 -10.62 13.11 7.73
CA LYS A 259 -10.01 13.94 8.79
C LYS A 259 -11.07 14.67 9.60
N GLN A 260 -12.13 15.17 8.97
CA GLN A 260 -13.24 15.79 9.66
C GLN A 260 -13.92 14.81 10.63
N TYR A 261 -14.24 13.60 10.16
CA TYR A 261 -14.81 12.56 11.01
C TYR A 261 -13.92 12.26 12.22
N ILE A 262 -12.60 12.10 11.98
CA ILE A 262 -11.63 11.82 13.05
C ILE A 262 -11.59 12.96 14.05
N LYS A 263 -11.46 14.22 13.61
CA LYS A 263 -11.40 15.40 14.50
C LYS A 263 -12.64 15.51 15.40
N LEU A 264 -13.82 15.18 14.88
CA LEU A 264 -15.06 15.18 15.67
C LEU A 264 -15.10 14.08 16.73
N ASN A 265 -14.48 12.93 16.46
CA ASN A 265 -14.60 11.74 17.32
C ASN A 265 -13.34 11.45 18.17
N ILE A 266 -12.20 12.06 17.87
CA ILE A 266 -10.91 11.73 18.50
C ILE A 266 -10.90 11.88 20.02
N SER A 267 -11.67 12.81 20.59
CA SER A 267 -11.78 12.99 22.06
C SER A 267 -12.44 11.80 22.75
N LEU A 268 -13.18 10.99 22.02
CA LEU A 268 -13.85 9.79 22.52
C LEU A 268 -13.01 8.52 22.33
N LEU A 269 -11.80 8.65 21.77
CA LEU A 269 -10.96 7.51 21.41
C LEU A 269 -10.70 6.56 22.57
N HIS A 270 -10.50 7.08 23.78
CA HIS A 270 -10.24 6.30 24.99
C HIS A 270 -11.47 5.50 25.50
N LEU A 271 -12.68 5.92 25.10
CA LEU A 271 -13.93 5.24 25.42
C LEU A 271 -14.35 4.27 24.31
N TYR A 272 -13.63 4.28 23.19
CA TYR A 272 -14.02 3.55 22.00
C TYR A 272 -13.31 2.20 21.91
N SER A 273 -14.07 1.14 21.69
CA SER A 273 -13.52 -0.15 21.26
C SER A 273 -13.69 -0.26 19.74
N PRO A 274 -12.69 -0.75 18.99
CA PRO A 274 -12.82 -0.88 17.55
C PRO A 274 -14.06 -1.68 17.16
N GLN A 275 -14.93 -1.05 16.37
CA GLN A 275 -16.17 -1.66 15.86
C GLN A 275 -15.90 -2.17 14.44
N ILE A 276 -15.20 -3.31 14.35
CA ILE A 276 -14.77 -3.89 13.07
C ILE A 276 -15.96 -4.10 12.13
N GLU A 277 -17.04 -4.71 12.64
CA GLU A 277 -18.24 -5.00 11.86
C GLU A 277 -18.91 -3.72 11.36
N PHE A 278 -18.90 -2.64 12.13
CA PHE A 278 -19.47 -1.37 11.69
C PHE A 278 -18.63 -0.73 10.60
N GLY A 279 -17.30 -0.71 10.72
CA GLY A 279 -16.41 -0.17 9.69
C GLY A 279 -16.51 -0.95 8.38
N ASP A 280 -16.47 -2.27 8.45
CA ASP A 280 -16.62 -3.16 7.29
C ASP A 280 -18.00 -2.99 6.63
N PHE A 281 -19.07 -2.92 7.42
CA PHE A 281 -20.41 -2.65 6.93
C PHE A 281 -20.51 -1.31 6.19
N MET A 282 -19.92 -0.24 6.72
CA MET A 282 -19.94 1.06 6.06
C MET A 282 -19.21 1.03 4.71
N PHE A 283 -18.07 0.36 4.66
CA PHE A 283 -17.31 0.18 3.42
C PHE A 283 -18.06 -0.69 2.41
N ASP A 284 -18.67 -1.80 2.87
CA ASP A 284 -19.54 -2.65 2.04
C ASP A 284 -20.67 -1.86 1.39
N LYS A 285 -21.38 -1.06 2.18
CA LYS A 285 -22.48 -0.23 1.67
C LYS A 285 -22.01 0.85 0.69
N MET A 286 -20.82 1.38 0.86
CA MET A 286 -20.24 2.29 -0.11
C MET A 286 -19.91 1.57 -1.44
N CYS A 287 -19.44 0.33 -1.37
CA CYS A 287 -19.09 -0.47 -2.55
C CYS A 287 -20.32 -1.08 -3.26
N GLU A 288 -21.46 -1.18 -2.59
CA GLU A 288 -22.71 -1.70 -3.15
C GLU A 288 -23.27 -0.73 -4.19
N LYS A 289 -23.40 -1.20 -5.45
CA LYS A 289 -23.89 -0.38 -6.55
C LYS A 289 -25.32 0.12 -6.29
N GLY A 290 -25.53 1.43 -6.44
CA GLY A 290 -26.82 2.07 -6.21
C GLY A 290 -27.18 2.31 -4.74
N TYR A 291 -26.35 1.87 -3.78
CA TYR A 291 -26.60 2.22 -2.37
C TYR A 291 -26.28 3.68 -2.12
N VAL A 292 -25.13 4.16 -2.57
CA VAL A 292 -24.80 5.59 -2.64
C VAL A 292 -25.47 6.16 -3.89
N GLN A 293 -26.45 7.04 -3.72
CA GLN A 293 -27.30 7.52 -4.82
C GLN A 293 -26.57 8.37 -5.85
N ASN A 294 -25.55 9.12 -5.43
CA ASN A 294 -24.73 9.93 -6.32
C ASN A 294 -23.54 9.14 -6.87
N GLU A 295 -23.80 8.32 -7.89
CA GLU A 295 -22.80 7.42 -8.52
C GLU A 295 -21.63 8.17 -9.16
N SER A 296 -21.81 9.42 -9.59
CA SER A 296 -20.74 10.22 -10.23
C SER A 296 -19.54 10.49 -9.31
N LEU A 297 -19.73 10.38 -7.98
CA LEU A 297 -18.64 10.51 -7.02
C LEU A 297 -17.54 9.42 -7.19
N PHE A 298 -17.82 8.37 -7.94
CA PHE A 298 -16.88 7.25 -8.14
C PHE A 298 -16.11 7.30 -9.46
N ASP A 299 -16.36 8.31 -10.31
CA ASP A 299 -15.77 8.39 -11.66
C ASP A 299 -14.25 8.61 -11.65
N SER A 300 -13.70 9.22 -10.58
CA SER A 300 -12.27 9.54 -10.44
C SER A 300 -11.44 8.37 -9.86
N PHE A 301 -12.06 7.24 -9.51
CA PHE A 301 -11.32 6.13 -8.90
C PHE A 301 -10.77 5.18 -9.96
N LYS A 302 -9.49 5.32 -10.24
CA LYS A 302 -8.73 4.44 -11.13
C LYS A 302 -7.48 3.95 -10.42
N HIS A 303 -7.10 2.72 -10.66
CA HIS A 303 -5.87 2.14 -10.16
C HIS A 303 -5.19 1.31 -11.25
N GLU A 304 -3.88 1.49 -11.46
CA GLU A 304 -3.04 0.69 -12.33
C GLU A 304 -1.93 0.02 -11.53
N ASN A 305 -1.71 -1.28 -11.77
CA ASN A 305 -0.61 -2.02 -11.19
C ASN A 305 0.34 -2.52 -12.27
N LYS A 306 1.32 -1.68 -12.64
CA LYS A 306 2.33 -2.01 -13.67
C LYS A 306 3.26 -3.15 -13.28
N PHE A 307 3.48 -3.39 -12.00
CA PHE A 307 4.36 -4.47 -11.52
C PHE A 307 3.86 -5.87 -11.91
N VAL A 308 2.56 -6.06 -11.96
CA VAL A 308 1.90 -7.33 -12.37
C VAL A 308 1.30 -7.24 -13.76
N ARG A 309 1.20 -6.04 -14.33
CA ARG A 309 0.53 -5.70 -15.61
C ARG A 309 -0.83 -6.37 -15.82
N ASN A 310 -1.52 -6.66 -14.77
CA ASN A 310 -2.94 -6.97 -14.87
C ASN A 310 -3.66 -5.66 -15.14
N SER A 311 -4.00 -5.41 -16.39
CA SER A 311 -4.89 -4.40 -16.95
C SER A 311 -5.40 -3.33 -15.98
N THR A 312 -5.38 -2.08 -16.43
CA THR A 312 -6.17 -0.98 -15.84
C THR A 312 -7.59 -1.49 -15.61
N LYS A 313 -7.90 -1.87 -14.37
CA LYS A 313 -9.29 -2.19 -14.02
C LYS A 313 -9.96 -0.88 -13.66
N LYS A 314 -10.93 -0.47 -14.47
CA LYS A 314 -11.97 0.44 -14.00
C LYS A 314 -12.58 -0.24 -12.78
N ILE A 315 -12.68 0.49 -11.66
CA ILE A 315 -13.24 -0.06 -10.44
C ILE A 315 -14.70 -0.38 -10.73
N ASP A 316 -15.01 -1.66 -10.80
CA ASP A 316 -16.38 -2.13 -11.02
C ASP A 316 -16.98 -2.38 -9.63
N ARG A 317 -17.89 -1.51 -9.22
CA ARG A 317 -18.66 -1.67 -7.98
C ARG A 317 -19.72 -2.74 -8.21
N ARG A 318 -19.85 -3.67 -7.28
CA ARG A 318 -20.90 -4.70 -7.28
C ARG A 318 -22.26 -4.15 -6.91
#